data_d7a4f165912db2e20f2d30b3822b810c
#
_entry.id   d7a4f165912db2e20f2d30b3822b810c
#
_cell.length_a   1.000
_cell.length_b   1.000
_cell.length_c   1.000
_cell.angle_alpha   90.00
_cell.angle_beta   90.00
_cell.angle_gamma   90.00
#
_symmetry.space_group_name_H-M   'P 1'
#
loop_
_entity.id
_entity.type
_entity.pdbx_description
1 polymer ?
#
loop_
_entity_poly.entity_id
_entity_poly.type
_entity_poly.pdbx_seq_one_letter_code
_entity_poly.pdbx_strand_id
1 'polypeptide(L)'
;LALAERVKETINWIKMSKIGFNVLAWSAGMSEELFPILERLKEIGYDGVEFFVGSPDEQIYKKIGDHAANIGLEVTSVLLVGADENPIDPSASVRAKGLEKLKWGIDRSHALRSQVICGPFHSAFTVFAQRAPEEEEYKRSAEILHQAGEYAAQAGIILTPEAVNRFECYLCNTMEQLAYLVDKVNHPNVKAMFDTHHANIEEKTQKGAIRTIAPILGHVHISENDRGTPGSGHVDFDEVFSELAAVNYNGWLTIEGFTRNDPAFANSIGVWREFSEPWDMAENGFKLIKEMCVKHQL
;
A
#
# COMPACT_ATOMS: atom_id res chain seq x y z
N LEU A 1 8.31 42.54 7.25
CA LEU A 1 7.07 41.90 7.71
C LEU A 1 6.28 41.34 6.52
N ALA A 2 5.93 42.13 5.50
CA ALA A 2 5.14 41.71 4.33
C ALA A 2 5.81 40.60 3.47
N LEU A 3 7.14 40.55 3.39
CA LEU A 3 7.85 39.49 2.67
C LEU A 3 7.87 38.18 3.44
N ALA A 4 7.96 38.23 4.77
CA ALA A 4 7.89 37.05 5.65
C ALA A 4 6.47 36.47 5.74
N GLU A 5 5.43 37.32 5.65
CA GLU A 5 4.04 36.88 5.58
C GLU A 5 3.72 36.26 4.20
N ARG A 6 4.18 36.84 3.09
CA ARG A 6 4.05 36.25 1.75
C ARG A 6 4.77 34.89 1.62
N VAL A 7 5.95 34.74 2.26
CA VAL A 7 6.67 33.46 2.29
C VAL A 7 5.90 32.42 3.12
N LYS A 8 5.28 32.82 4.23
CA LYS A 8 4.39 31.93 5.00
C LYS A 8 3.10 31.56 4.26
N GLU A 9 2.50 32.51 3.52
CA GLU A 9 1.33 32.24 2.69
C GLU A 9 1.65 31.33 1.49
N THR A 10 2.83 31.45 0.87
CA THR A 10 3.25 30.59 -0.25
C THR A 10 3.58 29.16 0.20
N ILE A 11 4.05 28.98 1.44
CA ILE A 11 4.31 27.64 2.03
C ILE A 11 3.02 26.89 2.40
N ASN A 12 1.91 27.61 2.60
CA ASN A 12 0.64 27.03 3.02
C ASN A 12 -0.18 26.34 1.90
N TRP A 13 0.30 26.27 0.65
CA TRP A 13 -0.44 25.70 -0.48
C TRP A 13 0.18 24.45 -1.10
N ILE A 14 1.36 24.03 -0.64
CA ILE A 14 1.89 22.71 -1.02
C ILE A 14 1.20 21.71 -0.10
N LYS A 15 0.22 21.00 -0.63
CA LYS A 15 -0.36 19.85 0.07
C LYS A 15 0.73 18.79 0.18
N MET A 16 1.41 18.75 1.33
CA MET A 16 2.46 17.78 1.60
C MET A 16 1.89 16.36 1.57
N SER A 17 2.66 15.43 1.03
CA SER A 17 2.36 14.01 1.10
C SER A 17 2.19 13.59 2.56
N LYS A 18 1.26 12.65 2.81
CA LYS A 18 0.99 12.09 4.13
C LYS A 18 1.96 10.94 4.42
N ILE A 19 2.44 10.85 5.65
CA ILE A 19 3.33 9.78 6.08
C ILE A 19 2.54 8.74 6.87
N GLY A 20 2.53 7.49 6.38
CA GLY A 20 1.90 6.34 7.01
C GLY A 20 2.89 5.29 7.50
N PHE A 21 2.44 4.41 8.37
CA PHE A 21 3.19 3.24 8.81
C PHE A 21 2.32 1.98 8.81
N ASN A 22 2.80 0.91 8.18
CA ASN A 22 2.11 -0.38 8.13
C ASN A 22 2.39 -1.16 9.41
N VAL A 23 1.34 -1.46 10.19
CA VAL A 23 1.45 -2.13 11.50
C VAL A 23 1.83 -3.61 11.40
N LEU A 24 1.93 -4.19 10.21
CA LEU A 24 2.46 -5.54 9.99
C LEU A 24 3.87 -5.74 10.57
N ALA A 25 4.61 -4.68 10.82
CA ALA A 25 5.88 -4.73 11.54
C ALA A 25 5.72 -5.27 12.98
N TRP A 26 4.53 -5.17 13.58
CA TRP A 26 4.23 -5.72 14.91
C TRP A 26 3.33 -6.94 14.86
N SER A 27 2.27 -6.90 14.05
CA SER A 27 1.29 -8.00 13.97
C SER A 27 0.45 -7.91 12.70
N ALA A 28 0.11 -9.08 12.14
CA ALA A 28 -0.95 -9.20 11.12
C ALA A 28 -2.36 -9.31 11.75
N GLY A 29 -2.43 -9.55 13.06
CA GLY A 29 -3.69 -9.60 13.80
C GLY A 29 -4.20 -8.20 14.16
N MET A 30 -5.51 -8.06 14.18
CA MET A 30 -6.17 -6.83 14.62
C MET A 30 -6.71 -7.02 16.03
N SER A 31 -6.20 -6.25 17.00
CA SER A 31 -6.68 -6.25 18.39
C SER A 31 -6.46 -4.89 19.06
N GLU A 32 -7.08 -4.68 20.21
CA GLU A 32 -6.88 -3.46 21.03
C GLU A 32 -5.45 -3.37 21.60
N GLU A 33 -4.65 -4.44 21.55
CA GLU A 33 -3.22 -4.42 21.91
C GLU A 33 -2.39 -3.53 21.02
N LEU A 34 -2.90 -3.16 19.82
CA LEU A 34 -2.26 -2.20 18.92
C LEU A 34 -2.41 -0.74 19.38
N PHE A 35 -3.34 -0.41 20.28
CA PHE A 35 -3.61 0.99 20.67
C PHE A 35 -2.38 1.75 21.17
N PRO A 36 -1.54 1.19 22.08
CA PRO A 36 -0.31 1.88 22.50
C PRO A 36 0.69 2.11 21.36
N ILE A 37 0.69 1.22 20.34
CA ILE A 37 1.53 1.37 19.15
C ILE A 37 1.03 2.55 18.32
N LEU A 38 -0.29 2.67 18.10
CA LEU A 38 -0.89 3.77 17.37
C LEU A 38 -0.61 5.12 18.05
N GLU A 39 -0.75 5.18 19.37
CA GLU A 39 -0.48 6.37 20.18
C GLU A 39 0.98 6.83 20.01
N ARG A 40 1.94 5.91 20.11
CA ARG A 40 3.36 6.23 19.92
C ARG A 40 3.69 6.61 18.47
N LEU A 41 3.10 5.98 17.46
CA LEU A 41 3.25 6.41 16.06
C LEU A 41 2.74 7.85 15.87
N LYS A 42 1.63 8.20 16.51
CA LYS A 42 1.13 9.60 16.53
C LYS A 42 2.11 10.55 17.19
N GLU A 43 2.71 10.17 18.32
CA GLU A 43 3.73 10.99 19.02
C GLU A 43 4.98 11.20 18.17
N ILE A 44 5.41 10.22 17.37
CA ILE A 44 6.52 10.35 16.41
C ILE A 44 6.18 11.37 15.32
N GLY A 45 4.88 11.49 14.94
CA GLY A 45 4.41 12.50 14.00
C GLY A 45 3.76 11.92 12.73
N TYR A 46 3.44 10.64 12.70
CA TYR A 46 2.74 10.00 11.58
C TYR A 46 1.36 10.63 11.37
N ASP A 47 0.96 10.75 10.10
CA ASP A 47 -0.38 11.20 9.70
C ASP A 47 -1.39 10.06 9.72
N GLY A 48 -0.93 8.82 9.53
CA GLY A 48 -1.79 7.65 9.52
C GLY A 48 -1.07 6.33 9.69
N VAL A 49 -1.88 5.28 9.71
CA VAL A 49 -1.45 3.89 9.87
C VAL A 49 -2.14 3.00 8.85
N GLU A 50 -1.50 1.89 8.52
CA GLU A 50 -2.02 0.92 7.56
C GLU A 50 -2.19 -0.45 8.20
N PHE A 51 -3.33 -1.10 7.91
CA PHE A 51 -3.70 -2.39 8.48
C PHE A 51 -3.97 -3.44 7.43
N PHE A 52 -3.52 -4.66 7.69
CA PHE A 52 -3.96 -5.82 6.93
C PHE A 52 -5.40 -6.20 7.29
N VAL A 53 -6.27 -6.31 6.28
CA VAL A 53 -7.68 -6.67 6.44
C VAL A 53 -7.83 -8.19 6.32
N GLY A 54 -7.74 -8.88 7.46
CA GLY A 54 -7.80 -10.35 7.53
C GLY A 54 -8.61 -10.90 8.72
N SER A 55 -8.99 -10.06 9.70
CA SER A 55 -9.73 -10.52 10.86
C SER A 55 -11.19 -10.89 10.53
N PRO A 56 -11.70 -12.01 11.04
CA PRO A 56 -13.12 -12.35 10.95
C PRO A 56 -14.02 -11.52 11.89
N ASP A 57 -13.44 -10.90 12.93
CA ASP A 57 -14.19 -10.06 13.89
C ASP A 57 -14.52 -8.69 13.28
N GLU A 58 -15.78 -8.48 12.94
CA GLU A 58 -16.26 -7.22 12.36
C GLU A 58 -16.17 -6.02 13.31
N GLN A 59 -16.27 -6.25 14.59
CA GLN A 59 -16.33 -5.17 15.59
C GLN A 59 -14.95 -4.53 15.80
N ILE A 60 -13.87 -5.31 15.64
CA ILE A 60 -12.53 -4.81 15.86
C ILE A 60 -12.15 -3.70 14.86
N TYR A 61 -12.63 -3.77 13.61
CA TYR A 61 -12.36 -2.74 12.60
C TYR A 61 -12.90 -1.38 13.04
N LYS A 62 -14.17 -1.36 13.52
CA LYS A 62 -14.76 -0.13 14.02
C LYS A 62 -14.03 0.41 15.26
N LYS A 63 -13.67 -0.46 16.21
CA LYS A 63 -12.95 -0.07 17.42
C LYS A 63 -11.60 0.57 17.10
N ILE A 64 -10.80 -0.05 16.21
CA ILE A 64 -9.51 0.48 15.80
C ILE A 64 -9.67 1.77 15.02
N GLY A 65 -10.62 1.82 14.07
CA GLY A 65 -10.89 3.03 13.29
C GLY A 65 -11.35 4.21 14.15
N ASP A 66 -12.19 3.96 15.16
CA ASP A 66 -12.61 4.98 16.10
C ASP A 66 -11.44 5.45 16.99
N HIS A 67 -10.59 4.52 17.47
CA HIS A 67 -9.42 4.89 18.26
C HIS A 67 -8.42 5.72 17.43
N ALA A 68 -8.06 5.29 16.23
CA ALA A 68 -7.19 6.02 15.33
C ALA A 68 -7.70 7.44 15.06
N ALA A 69 -9.01 7.59 14.74
CA ALA A 69 -9.62 8.88 14.52
C ALA A 69 -9.60 9.78 15.78
N ASN A 70 -9.83 9.22 16.97
CA ASN A 70 -9.82 9.95 18.24
C ASN A 70 -8.43 10.53 18.57
N ILE A 71 -7.35 9.84 18.19
CA ILE A 71 -5.97 10.33 18.38
C ILE A 71 -5.46 11.12 17.17
N GLY A 72 -6.28 11.29 16.13
CA GLY A 72 -5.94 12.07 14.93
C GLY A 72 -5.03 11.35 13.95
N LEU A 73 -5.10 10.00 13.85
CA LEU A 73 -4.52 9.20 12.78
C LEU A 73 -5.57 8.88 11.73
N GLU A 74 -5.20 8.99 10.46
CA GLU A 74 -5.96 8.45 9.34
C GLU A 74 -5.58 6.98 9.09
N VAL A 75 -6.36 6.28 8.27
CA VAL A 75 -6.15 4.85 8.04
C VAL A 75 -6.12 4.53 6.54
N THR A 76 -5.19 3.66 6.16
CA THR A 76 -5.17 2.91 4.91
C THR A 76 -5.21 1.41 5.20
N SER A 77 -5.48 0.58 4.19
CA SER A 77 -5.66 -0.87 4.38
C SER A 77 -4.93 -1.67 3.32
N VAL A 78 -4.44 -2.85 3.69
CA VAL A 78 -3.89 -3.85 2.78
C VAL A 78 -4.84 -5.03 2.68
N LEU A 79 -5.07 -5.53 1.47
CA LEU A 79 -5.88 -6.70 1.19
C LEU A 79 -5.14 -7.60 0.18
N LEU A 80 -5.31 -8.91 0.34
CA LEU A 80 -4.89 -9.90 -0.63
C LEU A 80 -6.00 -10.93 -0.86
N VAL A 81 -5.90 -11.67 -1.97
CA VAL A 81 -6.81 -12.77 -2.32
C VAL A 81 -6.04 -14.08 -2.43
N GLY A 82 -6.68 -15.16 -2.00
CA GLY A 82 -6.12 -16.51 -2.04
C GLY A 82 -6.51 -17.30 -3.30
N ALA A 83 -6.07 -18.55 -3.37
CA ALA A 83 -6.30 -19.43 -4.52
C ALA A 83 -7.80 -19.63 -4.85
N ASP A 84 -8.64 -19.77 -3.82
CA ASP A 84 -10.09 -19.96 -3.98
C ASP A 84 -10.87 -18.69 -4.32
N GLU A 85 -10.17 -17.53 -4.33
CA GLU A 85 -10.70 -16.19 -4.56
C GLU A 85 -9.99 -15.48 -5.72
N ASN A 86 -9.33 -16.26 -6.60
CA ASN A 86 -8.45 -15.74 -7.64
C ASN A 86 -9.22 -15.02 -8.77
N PRO A 87 -9.03 -13.69 -8.96
CA PRO A 87 -9.73 -12.92 -10.00
C PRO A 87 -9.44 -13.37 -11.44
N ILE A 88 -8.32 -14.04 -11.68
CA ILE A 88 -7.93 -14.50 -13.02
C ILE A 88 -8.35 -15.94 -13.34
N ASP A 89 -8.89 -16.66 -12.35
CA ASP A 89 -9.23 -18.07 -12.51
C ASP A 89 -10.18 -18.32 -13.70
N PRO A 90 -9.98 -19.40 -14.48
CA PRO A 90 -10.91 -19.75 -15.56
C PRO A 90 -12.33 -20.05 -15.06
N SER A 91 -12.49 -20.53 -13.82
CA SER A 91 -13.79 -20.77 -13.20
C SER A 91 -14.48 -19.47 -12.79
N ALA A 92 -15.66 -19.22 -13.36
CA ALA A 92 -16.47 -18.06 -12.98
C ALA A 92 -16.87 -18.08 -11.49
N SER A 93 -17.02 -19.26 -10.88
CA SER A 93 -17.37 -19.37 -9.46
C SER A 93 -16.21 -18.96 -8.54
N VAL A 94 -14.96 -19.22 -8.92
CA VAL A 94 -13.77 -18.75 -8.16
C VAL A 94 -13.65 -17.24 -8.30
N ARG A 95 -13.81 -16.69 -9.51
CA ARG A 95 -13.79 -15.23 -9.71
C ARG A 95 -14.91 -14.50 -8.94
N ALA A 96 -16.10 -15.12 -8.86
CA ALA A 96 -17.19 -14.56 -8.05
C ALA A 96 -16.84 -14.50 -6.55
N LYS A 97 -16.18 -15.52 -6.01
CA LYS A 97 -15.66 -15.47 -4.63
C LYS A 97 -14.59 -14.38 -4.46
N GLY A 98 -13.74 -14.17 -5.47
CA GLY A 98 -12.79 -13.07 -5.49
C GLY A 98 -13.47 -11.70 -5.37
N LEU A 99 -14.55 -11.47 -6.15
CA LEU A 99 -15.34 -10.26 -6.03
C LEU A 99 -15.96 -10.09 -4.64
N GLU A 100 -16.54 -11.16 -4.09
CA GLU A 100 -17.12 -11.12 -2.74
C GLU A 100 -16.04 -10.86 -1.65
N LYS A 101 -14.84 -11.40 -1.82
CA LYS A 101 -13.70 -11.09 -0.94
C LYS A 101 -13.32 -9.61 -1.01
N LEU A 102 -13.27 -9.03 -2.21
CA LEU A 102 -12.98 -7.60 -2.38
C LEU A 102 -14.07 -6.73 -1.74
N LYS A 103 -15.35 -7.04 -1.94
CA LYS A 103 -16.47 -6.34 -1.28
C LYS A 103 -16.38 -6.46 0.24
N TRP A 104 -16.13 -7.65 0.76
CA TRP A 104 -15.90 -7.88 2.18
C TRP A 104 -14.76 -7.01 2.71
N GLY A 105 -13.64 -6.93 1.98
CA GLY A 105 -12.50 -6.07 2.33
C GLY A 105 -12.88 -4.59 2.33
N ILE A 106 -13.67 -4.13 1.36
CA ILE A 106 -14.16 -2.76 1.28
C ILE A 106 -15.05 -2.42 2.49
N ASP A 107 -15.99 -3.31 2.87
CA ASP A 107 -16.85 -3.10 4.04
C ASP A 107 -16.04 -2.99 5.34
N ARG A 108 -15.02 -3.86 5.51
CA ARG A 108 -14.12 -3.82 6.69
C ARG A 108 -13.27 -2.55 6.69
N SER A 109 -12.74 -2.17 5.54
CA SER A 109 -11.96 -0.93 5.38
C SER A 109 -12.82 0.31 5.63
N HIS A 110 -14.08 0.29 5.21
CA HIS A 110 -15.02 1.37 5.52
C HIS A 110 -15.28 1.46 7.04
N ALA A 111 -15.50 0.33 7.71
CA ALA A 111 -15.66 0.29 9.17
C ALA A 111 -14.40 0.79 9.91
N LEU A 112 -13.21 0.51 9.35
CA LEU A 112 -11.91 0.98 9.81
C LEU A 112 -11.65 2.47 9.50
N ARG A 113 -12.54 3.12 8.74
CA ARG A 113 -12.39 4.50 8.23
C ARG A 113 -11.25 4.67 7.23
N SER A 114 -10.84 3.59 6.57
CA SER A 114 -9.81 3.61 5.54
C SER A 114 -10.29 4.33 4.28
N GLN A 115 -9.38 5.09 3.65
CA GLN A 115 -9.63 5.79 2.40
C GLN A 115 -9.03 5.06 1.18
N VAL A 116 -8.06 4.19 1.42
CA VAL A 116 -7.33 3.45 0.38
C VAL A 116 -7.22 1.98 0.78
N ILE A 117 -7.46 1.09 -0.17
CA ILE A 117 -7.13 -0.33 -0.05
C ILE A 117 -6.04 -0.63 -1.08
N CYS A 118 -4.88 -1.05 -0.61
CA CYS A 118 -3.76 -1.47 -1.44
C CYS A 118 -3.47 -2.97 -1.32
N GLY A 119 -2.58 -3.48 -2.16
CA GLY A 119 -2.08 -4.85 -2.09
C GLY A 119 -2.28 -5.68 -3.36
N PRO A 120 -1.77 -6.93 -3.38
CA PRO A 120 -1.76 -7.78 -4.57
C PRO A 120 -3.08 -8.56 -4.75
N PHE A 121 -4.19 -7.86 -4.92
CA PHE A 121 -5.52 -8.46 -5.10
C PHE A 121 -5.95 -8.55 -6.58
N HIS A 122 -5.07 -8.27 -7.54
CA HIS A 122 -5.33 -8.44 -8.96
C HIS A 122 -5.25 -9.90 -9.42
N SER A 123 -4.55 -10.75 -8.69
CA SER A 123 -4.48 -12.22 -8.84
C SER A 123 -4.15 -12.85 -7.49
N ALA A 124 -4.34 -14.16 -7.35
CA ALA A 124 -4.08 -14.83 -6.08
C ALA A 124 -2.60 -14.79 -5.69
N PHE A 125 -2.34 -14.42 -4.43
CA PHE A 125 -1.01 -14.36 -3.84
C PHE A 125 -0.38 -15.75 -3.80
N THR A 126 0.87 -15.88 -4.24
CA THR A 126 1.66 -17.13 -4.35
C THR A 126 1.05 -18.23 -5.23
N VAL A 127 0.16 -17.88 -6.16
CA VAL A 127 -0.40 -18.83 -7.13
C VAL A 127 0.15 -18.52 -8.52
N PHE A 128 0.81 -19.49 -9.14
CA PHE A 128 1.55 -19.34 -10.39
C PHE A 128 1.08 -20.33 -11.47
N ALA A 129 0.80 -19.83 -12.68
CA ALA A 129 0.33 -20.64 -13.78
C ALA A 129 1.44 -21.42 -14.52
N GLN A 130 2.71 -21.29 -14.10
CA GLN A 130 3.89 -21.91 -14.71
C GLN A 130 4.09 -21.58 -16.22
N ARG A 131 3.58 -20.44 -16.65
CA ARG A 131 3.70 -19.85 -18.00
C ARG A 131 3.60 -18.32 -17.88
N ALA A 132 3.88 -17.62 -18.97
CA ALA A 132 3.65 -16.16 -19.00
C ALA A 132 2.14 -15.84 -18.89
N PRO A 133 1.77 -14.68 -18.30
CA PRO A 133 0.39 -14.21 -18.27
C PRO A 133 -0.23 -14.09 -19.68
N GLU A 134 -1.49 -14.48 -19.80
CA GLU A 134 -2.25 -14.39 -21.03
C GLU A 134 -3.24 -13.22 -20.98
N GLU A 135 -3.58 -12.70 -22.16
CA GLU A 135 -4.51 -11.58 -22.31
C GLU A 135 -5.86 -11.83 -21.61
N GLU A 136 -6.33 -13.06 -21.63
CA GLU A 136 -7.60 -13.45 -21.01
C GLU A 136 -7.56 -13.36 -19.48
N GLU A 137 -6.39 -13.52 -18.85
CA GLU A 137 -6.21 -13.37 -17.41
C GLU A 137 -6.29 -11.89 -17.01
N TYR A 138 -5.69 -10.99 -17.79
CA TYR A 138 -5.84 -9.54 -17.60
C TYR A 138 -7.31 -9.11 -17.74
N LYS A 139 -8.04 -9.63 -18.73
CA LYS A 139 -9.49 -9.32 -18.90
C LYS A 139 -10.30 -9.76 -17.70
N ARG A 140 -10.10 -11.00 -17.22
CA ARG A 140 -10.81 -11.52 -16.05
C ARG A 140 -10.54 -10.71 -14.81
N SER A 141 -9.28 -10.38 -14.55
CA SER A 141 -8.90 -9.50 -13.43
C SER A 141 -9.56 -8.13 -13.56
N ALA A 142 -9.49 -7.53 -14.75
CA ALA A 142 -10.06 -6.21 -15.00
C ALA A 142 -11.59 -6.18 -14.77
N GLU A 143 -12.33 -7.20 -15.20
CA GLU A 143 -13.78 -7.32 -14.97
C GLU A 143 -14.12 -7.37 -13.47
N ILE A 144 -13.37 -8.12 -12.68
CA ILE A 144 -13.56 -8.23 -11.23
C ILE A 144 -13.18 -6.91 -10.54
N LEU A 145 -12.04 -6.30 -10.90
CA LEU A 145 -11.59 -5.04 -10.33
C LEU A 145 -12.51 -3.86 -10.70
N HIS A 146 -13.10 -3.87 -11.90
CA HIS A 146 -14.10 -2.86 -12.29
C HIS A 146 -15.33 -2.91 -11.36
N GLN A 147 -15.89 -4.10 -11.15
CA GLN A 147 -17.04 -4.30 -10.26
C GLN A 147 -16.70 -3.96 -8.79
N ALA A 148 -15.50 -4.31 -8.35
CA ALA A 148 -15.01 -3.92 -7.02
C ALA A 148 -14.84 -2.39 -6.92
N GLY A 149 -14.37 -1.72 -7.99
CA GLY A 149 -14.26 -0.26 -8.08
C GLY A 149 -15.60 0.44 -7.95
N GLU A 150 -16.64 -0.06 -8.63
CA GLU A 150 -18.03 0.41 -8.50
C GLU A 150 -18.53 0.32 -7.04
N TYR A 151 -18.20 -0.78 -6.36
CA TYR A 151 -18.58 -0.97 -4.95
C TYR A 151 -17.78 -0.05 -4.02
N ALA A 152 -16.47 0.07 -4.23
CA ALA A 152 -15.58 0.92 -3.45
C ALA A 152 -15.94 2.42 -3.58
N ALA A 153 -16.40 2.85 -4.77
CA ALA A 153 -16.86 4.22 -5.01
C ALA A 153 -18.01 4.63 -4.08
N GLN A 154 -18.93 3.70 -3.78
CA GLN A 154 -20.06 3.95 -2.86
C GLN A 154 -19.59 4.16 -1.41
N ALA A 155 -18.46 3.54 -1.04
CA ALA A 155 -17.82 3.68 0.27
C ALA A 155 -16.81 4.86 0.33
N GLY A 156 -16.55 5.54 -0.78
CA GLY A 156 -15.54 6.60 -0.88
C GLY A 156 -14.10 6.09 -0.80
N ILE A 157 -13.87 4.81 -1.15
CA ILE A 157 -12.57 4.14 -1.06
C ILE A 157 -11.93 4.04 -2.44
N ILE A 158 -10.62 4.26 -2.51
CA ILE A 158 -9.79 4.02 -3.69
C ILE A 158 -9.14 2.64 -3.57
N LEU A 159 -9.24 1.83 -4.60
CA LEU A 159 -8.51 0.56 -4.73
C LEU A 159 -7.20 0.80 -5.47
N THR A 160 -6.10 0.33 -4.91
CA THR A 160 -4.77 0.45 -5.51
C THR A 160 -4.10 -0.92 -5.59
N PRO A 161 -4.44 -1.75 -6.61
CA PRO A 161 -3.75 -3.01 -6.84
C PRO A 161 -2.24 -2.79 -6.94
N GLU A 162 -1.49 -3.75 -6.43
CA GLU A 162 -0.04 -3.73 -6.32
C GLU A 162 0.62 -4.73 -7.25
N ALA A 163 1.58 -4.28 -8.07
CA ALA A 163 2.50 -5.19 -8.72
C ALA A 163 3.59 -5.59 -7.74
N VAL A 164 3.61 -6.86 -7.36
CA VAL A 164 4.62 -7.42 -6.47
C VAL A 164 5.62 -8.30 -7.24
N ASN A 165 6.78 -8.55 -6.65
CA ASN A 165 7.83 -9.31 -7.30
C ASN A 165 7.37 -10.72 -7.74
N ARG A 166 8.09 -11.30 -8.70
CA ARG A 166 7.80 -12.60 -9.34
C ARG A 166 7.78 -13.81 -8.40
N PHE A 167 8.28 -13.67 -7.18
CA PHE A 167 8.29 -14.73 -6.18
C PHE A 167 7.00 -14.76 -5.36
N GLU A 168 6.22 -13.68 -5.42
CA GLU A 168 5.00 -13.48 -4.63
C GLU A 168 3.73 -13.41 -5.49
N CYS A 169 3.82 -12.89 -6.72
CA CYS A 169 2.66 -12.80 -7.59
C CYS A 169 3.00 -13.12 -9.04
N TYR A 170 1.96 -13.47 -9.82
CA TYR A 170 2.09 -13.96 -11.17
C TYR A 170 1.69 -12.93 -12.25
N LEU A 171 0.55 -12.25 -12.10
CA LEU A 171 -0.06 -11.48 -13.20
C LEU A 171 0.69 -10.18 -13.51
N CYS A 172 0.98 -9.38 -12.48
CA CYS A 172 1.68 -8.11 -12.62
C CYS A 172 2.90 -8.07 -11.70
N ASN A 173 4.09 -7.89 -12.30
CA ASN A 173 5.34 -7.72 -11.56
C ASN A 173 5.98 -6.34 -11.82
N THR A 174 5.60 -5.66 -12.91
CA THR A 174 6.12 -4.35 -13.28
C THR A 174 5.03 -3.29 -13.34
N MET A 175 5.44 -2.02 -13.25
CA MET A 175 4.52 -0.89 -13.39
C MET A 175 3.91 -0.81 -14.80
N GLU A 176 4.60 -1.30 -15.83
CA GLU A 176 4.04 -1.41 -17.19
C GLU A 176 2.85 -2.39 -17.23
N GLN A 177 3.02 -3.57 -16.62
CA GLN A 177 1.95 -4.57 -16.54
C GLN A 177 0.78 -4.06 -15.69
N LEU A 178 1.07 -3.38 -14.57
CA LEU A 178 0.04 -2.82 -13.72
C LEU A 178 -0.72 -1.69 -14.40
N ALA A 179 -0.03 -0.79 -15.10
CA ALA A 179 -0.66 0.27 -15.91
C ALA A 179 -1.59 -0.31 -16.97
N TYR A 180 -1.13 -1.36 -17.66
CA TYR A 180 -1.94 -2.07 -18.64
C TYR A 180 -3.21 -2.68 -18.02
N LEU A 181 -3.09 -3.29 -16.84
CA LEU A 181 -4.26 -3.83 -16.13
C LEU A 181 -5.23 -2.71 -15.73
N VAL A 182 -4.75 -1.63 -15.10
CA VAL A 182 -5.59 -0.51 -14.63
C VAL A 182 -6.29 0.19 -15.80
N ASP A 183 -5.62 0.34 -16.95
CA ASP A 183 -6.26 0.85 -18.17
C ASP A 183 -7.44 -0.05 -18.61
N LYS A 184 -7.27 -1.37 -18.56
CA LYS A 184 -8.37 -2.32 -18.84
C LYS A 184 -9.49 -2.29 -17.81
N VAL A 185 -9.17 -2.05 -16.53
CA VAL A 185 -10.19 -1.88 -15.48
C VAL A 185 -11.10 -0.70 -15.80
N ASN A 186 -10.53 0.40 -16.32
CA ASN A 186 -11.25 1.60 -16.75
C ASN A 186 -12.28 2.09 -15.70
N HIS A 187 -11.80 2.28 -14.44
CA HIS A 187 -12.63 2.79 -13.36
C HIS A 187 -11.89 3.83 -12.52
N PRO A 188 -12.47 5.03 -12.23
CA PRO A 188 -11.77 6.12 -11.56
C PRO A 188 -11.34 5.80 -10.11
N ASN A 189 -12.03 4.87 -9.43
CA ASN A 189 -11.68 4.43 -8.08
C ASN A 189 -10.68 3.27 -8.05
N VAL A 190 -10.13 2.85 -9.21
CA VAL A 190 -9.05 1.87 -9.28
C VAL A 190 -7.82 2.56 -9.86
N LYS A 191 -6.75 2.62 -9.06
CA LYS A 191 -5.48 3.26 -9.39
C LYS A 191 -4.34 2.26 -9.23
N ALA A 192 -3.11 2.66 -9.51
CA ALA A 192 -1.94 1.84 -9.30
C ALA A 192 -1.26 2.17 -7.95
N MET A 193 -0.59 1.18 -7.37
CA MET A 193 0.31 1.33 -6.25
C MET A 193 1.76 1.16 -6.70
N PHE A 194 2.68 1.82 -6.02
CA PHE A 194 4.12 1.68 -6.19
C PHE A 194 4.76 1.27 -4.87
N ASP A 195 5.53 0.20 -4.87
CA ASP A 195 6.36 -0.22 -3.72
C ASP A 195 7.83 -0.27 -4.14
N THR A 196 8.67 0.43 -3.39
CA THR A 196 10.11 0.55 -3.67
C THR A 196 10.87 -0.77 -3.55
N HIS A 197 10.43 -1.70 -2.69
CA HIS A 197 11.01 -3.04 -2.57
C HIS A 197 10.75 -3.89 -3.83
N HIS A 198 9.48 -3.97 -4.25
CA HIS A 198 9.14 -4.76 -5.44
C HIS A 198 9.76 -4.17 -6.70
N ALA A 199 9.71 -2.85 -6.85
CA ALA A 199 10.35 -2.15 -7.96
C ALA A 199 11.88 -2.33 -7.96
N ASN A 200 12.53 -2.39 -6.81
CA ASN A 200 13.97 -2.66 -6.70
C ASN A 200 14.37 -4.05 -7.24
N ILE A 201 13.43 -5.02 -7.25
CA ILE A 201 13.66 -6.37 -7.79
C ILE A 201 13.37 -6.42 -9.30
N GLU A 202 12.26 -5.82 -9.73
CA GLU A 202 11.66 -6.07 -11.06
C GLU A 202 11.96 -4.97 -12.08
N GLU A 203 12.12 -3.73 -11.65
CA GLU A 203 12.24 -2.59 -12.55
C GLU A 203 13.69 -2.27 -12.94
N LYS A 204 13.87 -1.63 -14.07
CA LYS A 204 15.20 -1.19 -14.51
C LYS A 204 15.68 0.05 -13.75
N THR A 205 14.73 0.93 -13.39
CA THR A 205 14.96 2.12 -12.56
C THR A 205 13.67 2.45 -11.81
N GLN A 206 13.79 2.91 -10.56
CA GLN A 206 12.66 3.39 -9.75
C GLN A 206 11.94 4.54 -10.45
N LYS A 207 12.71 5.48 -10.98
CA LYS A 207 12.26 6.65 -11.73
C LYS A 207 11.41 6.29 -12.95
N GLY A 208 11.86 5.32 -13.76
CA GLY A 208 11.11 4.86 -14.94
C GLY A 208 9.76 4.24 -14.55
N ALA A 209 9.76 3.44 -13.51
CA ALA A 209 8.58 2.79 -12.95
C ALA A 209 7.53 3.82 -12.48
N ILE A 210 7.93 4.82 -11.67
CA ILE A 210 7.05 5.89 -11.19
C ILE A 210 6.44 6.67 -12.36
N ARG A 211 7.23 7.02 -13.38
CA ARG A 211 6.73 7.74 -14.57
C ARG A 211 5.68 6.97 -15.33
N THR A 212 5.83 5.66 -15.42
CA THR A 212 4.90 4.80 -16.15
C THR A 212 3.49 4.86 -15.56
N ILE A 213 3.37 4.95 -14.23
CA ILE A 213 2.08 4.97 -13.54
C ILE A 213 1.67 6.35 -13.01
N ALA A 214 2.46 7.40 -13.24
CA ALA A 214 2.22 8.74 -12.68
C ALA A 214 0.78 9.24 -12.80
N PRO A 215 0.06 9.10 -13.95
CA PRO A 215 -1.32 9.55 -14.09
C PRO A 215 -2.33 8.79 -13.23
N ILE A 216 -1.97 7.59 -12.80
CA ILE A 216 -2.85 6.67 -12.07
C ILE A 216 -2.29 6.27 -10.70
N LEU A 217 -1.19 6.89 -10.26
CA LEU A 217 -0.56 6.58 -8.97
C LEU A 217 -1.46 7.01 -7.81
N GLY A 218 -1.88 6.05 -6.98
CA GLY A 218 -2.81 6.25 -5.88
C GLY A 218 -2.22 6.00 -4.49
N HIS A 219 -1.17 5.19 -4.38
CA HIS A 219 -0.54 4.84 -3.11
C HIS A 219 0.95 4.50 -3.31
N VAL A 220 1.77 4.75 -2.28
CA VAL A 220 3.21 4.45 -2.33
C VAL A 220 3.65 3.79 -1.02
N HIS A 221 4.32 2.63 -1.14
CA HIS A 221 5.09 2.05 -0.05
C HIS A 221 6.56 2.43 -0.14
N ILE A 222 7.09 2.90 0.98
CA ILE A 222 8.51 3.16 1.22
C ILE A 222 9.07 1.97 1.96
N SER A 223 9.67 1.07 1.21
CA SER A 223 10.16 -0.23 1.69
C SER A 223 11.62 -0.40 1.32
N GLU A 224 12.44 -0.92 2.22
CA GLU A 224 13.84 -1.25 1.94
C GLU A 224 13.95 -2.56 1.15
N ASN A 225 15.11 -2.81 0.53
CA ASN A 225 15.35 -4.01 -0.26
C ASN A 225 15.19 -5.33 0.52
N ASP A 226 15.37 -5.29 1.82
CA ASP A 226 15.21 -6.45 2.70
C ASP A 226 13.98 -6.37 3.62
N ARG A 227 13.06 -5.41 3.37
CA ARG A 227 11.89 -5.11 4.21
C ARG A 227 12.24 -4.60 5.62
N GLY A 228 13.49 -4.18 5.85
CA GLY A 228 13.98 -3.59 7.09
C GLY A 228 13.74 -2.09 7.17
N THR A 229 14.58 -1.42 7.99
CA THR A 229 14.51 0.04 8.19
C THR A 229 14.82 0.80 6.91
N PRO A 230 13.92 1.63 6.36
CA PRO A 230 14.21 2.43 5.17
C PRO A 230 15.47 3.27 5.33
N GLY A 231 16.36 3.20 4.33
CA GLY A 231 17.65 3.87 4.31
C GLY A 231 18.80 3.06 4.93
N SER A 232 18.55 1.88 5.47
CA SER A 232 19.61 0.99 5.97
C SER A 232 20.19 0.04 4.91
N GLY A 233 19.53 -0.08 3.76
CA GLY A 233 19.90 -0.96 2.67
C GLY A 233 20.46 -0.22 1.45
N HIS A 234 19.95 -0.55 0.26
CA HIS A 234 20.47 0.00 -1.00
C HIS A 234 19.38 0.53 -1.95
N VAL A 235 18.14 0.67 -1.51
CA VAL A 235 17.12 1.37 -2.30
C VAL A 235 17.51 2.84 -2.45
N ASP A 236 17.53 3.35 -3.68
CA ASP A 236 17.85 4.76 -3.95
C ASP A 236 16.61 5.64 -3.70
N PHE A 237 16.38 5.97 -2.43
CA PHE A 237 15.28 6.84 -2.04
C PHE A 237 15.42 8.27 -2.59
N ASP A 238 16.64 8.72 -2.90
CA ASP A 238 16.85 10.03 -3.53
C ASP A 238 16.25 10.06 -4.93
N GLU A 239 16.49 9.02 -5.75
CA GLU A 239 15.85 8.85 -7.05
C GLU A 239 14.33 8.77 -6.93
N VAL A 240 13.81 7.99 -5.97
CA VAL A 240 12.37 7.80 -5.73
C VAL A 240 11.70 9.14 -5.41
N PHE A 241 12.15 9.85 -4.37
CA PHE A 241 11.52 11.10 -3.93
C PHE A 241 11.68 12.23 -4.95
N SER A 242 12.82 12.31 -5.64
CA SER A 242 13.01 13.22 -6.76
C SER A 242 11.96 13.02 -7.85
N GLU A 243 11.64 11.77 -8.19
CA GLU A 243 10.66 11.48 -9.24
C GLU A 243 9.22 11.65 -8.76
N LEU A 244 8.89 11.26 -7.52
CA LEU A 244 7.57 11.53 -6.93
C LEU A 244 7.25 13.03 -6.92
N ALA A 245 8.24 13.87 -6.59
CA ALA A 245 8.11 15.32 -6.69
C ALA A 245 7.93 15.80 -8.14
N ALA A 246 8.69 15.26 -9.09
CA ALA A 246 8.59 15.63 -10.51
C ALA A 246 7.22 15.31 -11.12
N VAL A 247 6.54 14.26 -10.63
CA VAL A 247 5.18 13.90 -11.06
C VAL A 247 4.09 14.54 -10.19
N ASN A 248 4.44 15.43 -9.26
CA ASN A 248 3.54 16.11 -8.33
C ASN A 248 2.69 15.14 -7.49
N TYR A 249 3.27 14.03 -7.03
CA TYR A 249 2.59 13.11 -6.13
C TYR A 249 2.33 13.78 -4.78
N ASN A 250 1.13 13.61 -4.23
CA ASN A 250 0.72 14.22 -2.96
C ASN A 250 -0.15 13.28 -2.12
N GLY A 251 0.00 11.97 -2.35
CA GLY A 251 -0.71 10.91 -1.63
C GLY A 251 0.03 10.41 -0.39
N TRP A 252 -0.16 9.14 -0.07
CA TRP A 252 0.46 8.46 1.05
C TRP A 252 1.89 7.97 0.72
N LEU A 253 2.80 8.20 1.65
CA LEU A 253 4.13 7.61 1.71
C LEU A 253 4.15 6.70 2.93
N THR A 254 3.75 5.45 2.75
CA THR A 254 3.58 4.50 3.86
C THR A 254 4.81 3.60 3.98
N ILE A 255 5.43 3.58 5.16
CA ILE A 255 6.51 2.63 5.43
C ILE A 255 5.91 1.24 5.54
N GLU A 256 6.41 0.32 4.73
CA GLU A 256 6.12 -1.11 4.86
C GLU A 256 7.42 -1.88 5.11
N GLY A 257 7.52 -2.46 6.28
CA GLY A 257 8.63 -3.30 6.69
C GLY A 257 8.16 -4.44 7.57
N PHE A 258 8.93 -5.51 7.64
CA PHE A 258 8.52 -6.73 8.30
C PHE A 258 9.55 -7.17 9.33
N THR A 259 9.07 -7.74 10.43
CA THR A 259 9.89 -8.30 11.51
C THR A 259 9.44 -9.71 11.87
N ARG A 260 10.06 -10.29 12.89
CA ARG A 260 9.62 -11.57 13.44
C ARG A 260 8.78 -11.43 14.72
N ASN A 261 8.26 -10.24 15.01
CA ASN A 261 7.37 -10.02 16.17
C ASN A 261 6.09 -10.86 16.11
N ASP A 262 5.57 -11.08 14.88
CA ASP A 262 4.52 -12.07 14.60
C ASP A 262 5.14 -13.23 13.82
N PRO A 263 5.53 -14.34 14.50
CA PRO A 263 6.22 -15.45 13.82
C PRO A 263 5.37 -16.17 12.77
N ALA A 264 4.05 -16.20 12.93
CA ALA A 264 3.16 -16.83 11.96
C ALA A 264 3.13 -16.03 10.65
N PHE A 265 2.97 -14.72 10.76
CA PHE A 265 3.05 -13.81 9.62
C PHE A 265 4.43 -13.83 8.98
N ALA A 266 5.50 -13.68 9.77
CA ALA A 266 6.88 -13.70 9.28
C ALA A 266 7.20 -14.96 8.45
N ASN A 267 6.74 -16.14 8.92
CA ASN A 267 6.91 -17.39 8.20
C ASN A 267 6.12 -17.43 6.90
N SER A 268 4.95 -16.80 6.83
CA SER A 268 4.11 -16.78 5.62
C SER A 268 4.67 -15.92 4.49
N ILE A 269 5.53 -14.95 4.83
CA ILE A 269 6.15 -14.00 3.88
C ILE A 269 7.67 -14.17 3.74
N GLY A 270 8.24 -15.26 4.28
CA GLY A 270 9.65 -15.61 4.12
C GLY A 270 10.63 -14.75 4.92
N VAL A 271 10.22 -14.14 6.02
CA VAL A 271 11.12 -13.43 6.95
C VAL A 271 11.76 -14.43 7.91
N TRP A 272 12.96 -14.89 7.59
CA TRP A 272 13.64 -15.98 8.29
C TRP A 272 14.67 -15.52 9.32
N ARG A 273 14.99 -14.23 9.38
CA ARG A 273 15.97 -13.66 10.31
C ARG A 273 15.49 -12.35 10.91
N GLU A 274 16.02 -11.99 12.05
CA GLU A 274 15.93 -10.62 12.59
C GLU A 274 16.87 -9.70 11.81
N PHE A 275 16.40 -8.51 11.41
CA PHE A 275 17.22 -7.52 10.71
C PHE A 275 16.84 -6.07 11.01
N SER A 276 15.69 -5.83 11.62
CA SER A 276 15.26 -4.50 12.10
C SER A 276 14.24 -4.64 13.22
N GLU A 277 14.31 -3.72 14.16
CA GLU A 277 13.29 -3.58 15.21
C GLU A 277 12.16 -2.67 14.70
N PRO A 278 10.88 -2.92 15.03
CA PRO A 278 9.77 -2.12 14.53
C PRO A 278 9.88 -0.63 14.86
N TRP A 279 10.37 -0.29 16.06
CA TRP A 279 10.54 1.10 16.47
C TRP A 279 11.69 1.80 15.76
N ASP A 280 12.77 1.09 15.44
CA ASP A 280 13.85 1.62 14.62
C ASP A 280 13.34 1.93 13.19
N MET A 281 12.51 1.05 12.62
CA MET A 281 11.84 1.34 11.35
C MET A 281 10.95 2.58 11.44
N ALA A 282 10.14 2.68 12.49
CA ALA A 282 9.22 3.80 12.66
C ALA A 282 9.95 5.12 12.85
N GLU A 283 10.95 5.19 13.71
CA GLU A 283 11.66 6.43 14.02
C GLU A 283 12.59 6.87 12.90
N ASN A 284 13.44 5.96 12.39
CA ASN A 284 14.41 6.27 11.34
C ASN A 284 13.75 6.40 9.96
N GLY A 285 12.76 5.56 9.64
CA GLY A 285 12.02 5.67 8.39
C GLY A 285 11.21 6.97 8.32
N PHE A 286 10.56 7.40 9.40
CA PHE A 286 9.89 8.69 9.48
C PHE A 286 10.86 9.85 9.21
N LYS A 287 12.03 9.81 9.85
CA LYS A 287 13.08 10.83 9.67
C LYS A 287 13.55 10.87 8.21
N LEU A 288 13.84 9.71 7.62
CA LEU A 288 14.21 9.62 6.20
C LEU A 288 13.17 10.28 5.29
N ILE A 289 11.88 9.91 5.44
CA ILE A 289 10.82 10.47 4.60
C ILE A 289 10.74 11.98 4.78
N LYS A 290 10.79 12.50 6.01
CA LYS A 290 10.77 13.95 6.27
C LYS A 290 11.94 14.67 5.62
N GLU A 291 13.15 14.12 5.71
CA GLU A 291 14.35 14.69 5.09
C GLU A 291 14.22 14.70 3.55
N MET A 292 13.74 13.61 2.96
CA MET A 292 13.54 13.51 1.52
C MET A 292 12.43 14.44 1.02
N CYS A 293 11.31 14.54 1.74
CA CYS A 293 10.24 15.49 1.41
C CYS A 293 10.74 16.94 1.43
N VAL A 294 11.52 17.33 2.43
CA VAL A 294 12.12 18.68 2.48
C VAL A 294 13.10 18.90 1.33
N LYS A 295 13.96 17.92 1.05
CA LYS A 295 14.97 18.00 -0.03
C LYS A 295 14.34 18.18 -1.41
N HIS A 296 13.28 17.44 -1.69
CA HIS A 296 12.65 17.40 -3.02
C HIS A 296 11.37 18.22 -3.13
N GLN A 297 10.92 18.89 -2.05
CA GLN A 297 9.69 19.72 -2.02
C GLN A 297 8.41 18.91 -2.32
N LEU A 298 8.28 17.75 -1.70
CA LEU A 298 7.18 16.81 -1.87
C LEU A 298 6.12 16.95 -0.74
#